data_589e66f2e92314ddb45c56a65b914a43
#
_entry.id   589e66f2e92314ddb45c56a65b914a43
#
_cell.length_a   1.000
_cell.length_b   1.000
_cell.length_c   1.000
_cell.angle_alpha   90.00
_cell.angle_beta   90.00
_cell.angle_gamma   90.00
#
_symmetry.space_group_name_H-M   'P 1'
#
loop_
_entity.id
_entity.type
_entity.pdbx_description
1 polymer ?
#
loop_
_entity_poly.entity_id
_entity_poly.type
_entity_poly.pdbx_seq_one_letter_code
_entity_poly.pdbx_strand_id
1 'polypeptide(L)'
;MSWAGKILRVNLSAGTVTSEPLNMEWAKAYLGSRGLGSKYLVEEVDPKVDPLSADNKIIWATGPLTGTMASTGGRYTVITKGPLTGAIACSNSGGYWGAELKMAGWDMVIFEGQSAKPVYLYINDDVAELRDAGHLWGQSVWRTEEILKSSLQDPLLRVSSIGKAGENGVLYAAVVNDLHRAAGRSGVGTVMGSKNLTAIAVRGTQGVGNVQNPKAFMAAAKAAKKVLADNAVTGQGLPAYGTQVLMNVINEVGALPTRNHRDVQFEGAKDISAEAMVPPRATAGKKHLVTNQACFGCTIACGRISKMDEGHFSVKNKPEYWGASGGLEYEAAWALGAANGVKDLEALQYANMVCNEEGFDPISFGATIGAVMELYEMGVLTKEQIGVEAPFGSAEALCEFADMTAKGIGFGKEIGLGSKRLTAKYGHPDLSMSVKGQEFPAYDGRVIQGIGLAYATSNRGACHLRGYTIASEVLGIPVKTEPTEHEGKPELVKAFQDATAAFDSAGVCIFTSFAWTLADVAPQVQAACGEEFTMEHLNHIGERIWNMEREFNNAAGFTKADDSLPKRLLTEAAKTGPGKGIVSKLPEMLPKYYDARGWDSEGRPTSVTRERLGL
;
A
#
# COMPACT_ATOMS: atom_id res chain seq x y z
N MET A 1 -22.71 18.53 -3.29
CA MET A 1 -21.48 17.79 -3.71
C MET A 1 -20.99 17.00 -2.51
N SER A 2 -20.54 15.78 -2.69
CA SER A 2 -20.19 14.87 -1.60
C SER A 2 -18.87 15.19 -0.86
N TRP A 3 -18.17 16.25 -1.23
CA TRP A 3 -17.12 16.78 -0.37
C TRP A 3 -17.74 17.44 0.87
N ALA A 4 -17.08 17.28 2.02
CA ALA A 4 -17.47 17.94 3.26
C ALA A 4 -17.22 19.46 3.20
N GLY A 5 -16.27 19.87 2.37
CA GLY A 5 -15.95 21.28 2.09
C GLY A 5 -14.99 21.92 3.09
N LYS A 6 -14.40 21.13 4.00
CA LYS A 6 -13.44 21.63 4.99
C LYS A 6 -12.34 20.63 5.30
N ILE A 7 -11.19 21.16 5.71
CA ILE A 7 -10.01 20.39 6.10
C ILE A 7 -9.54 20.82 7.51
N LEU A 8 -8.88 19.91 8.21
CA LEU A 8 -8.14 20.22 9.43
C LEU A 8 -6.68 20.49 9.10
N ARG A 9 -6.17 21.60 9.61
CA ARG A 9 -4.75 21.90 9.64
C ARG A 9 -4.23 21.80 11.06
N VAL A 10 -3.22 20.95 11.26
CA VAL A 10 -2.65 20.66 12.57
C VAL A 10 -1.17 21.05 12.55
N ASN A 11 -0.82 22.12 13.27
CA ASN A 11 0.55 22.52 13.44
C ASN A 11 1.10 21.91 14.74
N LEU A 12 1.91 20.86 14.58
CA LEU A 12 2.44 20.10 15.71
C LEU A 12 3.47 20.88 16.52
N SER A 13 4.21 21.81 15.89
CA SER A 13 5.20 22.65 16.58
C SER A 13 4.53 23.71 17.45
N ALA A 14 3.44 24.31 16.95
CA ALA A 14 2.67 25.30 17.69
C ALA A 14 1.60 24.68 18.61
N GLY A 15 1.26 23.41 18.42
CA GLY A 15 0.19 22.74 19.16
C GLY A 15 -1.22 23.25 18.78
N THR A 16 -1.41 23.75 17.56
CA THR A 16 -2.69 24.34 17.12
C THR A 16 -3.43 23.45 16.13
N VAL A 17 -4.76 23.48 16.22
CA VAL A 17 -5.67 22.78 15.30
C VAL A 17 -6.65 23.82 14.76
N THR A 18 -6.70 23.98 13.43
CA THR A 18 -7.57 24.96 12.77
C THR A 18 -8.36 24.30 11.64
N SER A 19 -9.57 24.82 11.39
CA SER A 19 -10.39 24.43 10.25
C SER A 19 -10.17 25.42 9.11
N GLU A 20 -9.99 24.89 7.90
CA GLU A 20 -9.89 25.68 6.67
C GLU A 20 -10.91 25.19 5.65
N PRO A 21 -11.43 26.09 4.78
CA PRO A 21 -12.26 25.66 3.67
C PRO A 21 -11.45 24.83 2.68
N LEU A 22 -12.08 23.78 2.15
CA LEU A 22 -11.51 22.99 1.04
C LEU A 22 -11.36 23.88 -0.20
N ASN A 23 -10.21 23.82 -0.85
CA ASN A 23 -10.04 24.46 -2.15
C ASN A 23 -10.87 23.72 -3.22
N MET A 24 -12.03 24.29 -3.57
CA MET A 24 -12.99 23.66 -4.47
C MET A 24 -12.51 23.61 -5.94
N GLU A 25 -11.65 24.51 -6.36
CA GLU A 25 -11.02 24.42 -7.69
C GLU A 25 -10.12 23.20 -7.76
N TRP A 26 -9.28 22.99 -6.74
CA TRP A 26 -8.43 21.83 -6.65
C TRP A 26 -9.25 20.53 -6.48
N ALA A 27 -10.33 20.56 -5.71
CA ALA A 27 -11.21 19.40 -5.56
C ALA A 27 -11.82 18.97 -6.89
N LYS A 28 -12.26 19.92 -7.74
CA LYS A 28 -12.75 19.62 -9.09
C LYS A 28 -11.64 19.15 -10.04
N ALA A 29 -10.44 19.72 -9.95
CA ALA A 29 -9.32 19.39 -10.83
C ALA A 29 -8.62 18.06 -10.46
N TYR A 30 -8.62 17.66 -9.18
CA TYR A 30 -7.87 16.50 -8.66
C TYR A 30 -8.74 15.48 -7.92
N LEU A 31 -10.04 15.70 -7.86
CA LEU A 31 -11.11 14.86 -7.34
C LEU A 31 -11.08 14.71 -5.80
N GLY A 32 -10.13 14.00 -5.23
CA GLY A 32 -10.05 13.73 -3.79
C GLY A 32 -8.88 12.82 -3.44
N SER A 33 -8.84 12.32 -2.23
CA SER A 33 -7.92 11.29 -1.74
C SER A 33 -6.49 11.47 -2.28
N ARG A 34 -5.99 10.53 -3.09
CA ARG A 34 -4.65 10.59 -3.69
C ARG A 34 -4.41 11.88 -4.47
N GLY A 35 -5.29 12.23 -5.39
CA GLY A 35 -5.06 13.37 -6.29
C GLY A 35 -5.05 14.71 -5.55
N LEU A 36 -6.08 14.96 -4.76
CA LEU A 36 -6.20 16.21 -4.02
C LEU A 36 -5.16 16.33 -2.91
N GLY A 37 -4.91 15.25 -2.16
CA GLY A 37 -3.87 15.24 -1.13
C GLY A 37 -2.47 15.45 -1.72
N SER A 38 -2.18 14.86 -2.89
CA SER A 38 -0.92 15.11 -3.62
C SER A 38 -0.82 16.56 -4.09
N LYS A 39 -1.93 17.18 -4.53
CA LYS A 39 -1.93 18.60 -4.91
C LYS A 39 -1.56 19.50 -3.74
N TYR A 40 -2.17 19.29 -2.58
CA TYR A 40 -1.77 20.04 -1.38
C TYR A 40 -0.30 19.83 -1.01
N LEU A 41 0.21 18.60 -1.05
CA LEU A 41 1.61 18.33 -0.77
C LEU A 41 2.55 19.05 -1.74
N VAL A 42 2.28 18.94 -3.04
CA VAL A 42 3.11 19.55 -4.10
C VAL A 42 3.16 21.07 -4.00
N GLU A 43 2.07 21.72 -3.61
CA GLU A 43 2.03 23.17 -3.44
C GLU A 43 2.73 23.65 -2.15
N GLU A 44 2.76 22.81 -1.12
CA GLU A 44 3.14 23.27 0.22
C GLU A 44 4.49 22.71 0.71
N VAL A 45 5.09 21.74 0.00
CA VAL A 45 6.32 21.08 0.43
C VAL A 45 7.40 21.20 -0.63
N ASP A 46 8.58 21.68 -0.23
CA ASP A 46 9.76 21.66 -1.10
C ASP A 46 10.10 20.21 -1.48
N PRO A 47 10.15 19.87 -2.78
CA PRO A 47 10.51 18.52 -3.23
C PRO A 47 11.85 18.02 -2.70
N LYS A 48 12.76 18.91 -2.31
CA LYS A 48 14.09 18.59 -1.77
C LYS A 48 14.13 18.47 -0.25
N VAL A 49 13.00 18.65 0.44
CA VAL A 49 12.93 18.55 1.91
C VAL A 49 13.43 17.18 2.39
N ASP A 50 14.07 17.14 3.55
CA ASP A 50 14.32 15.89 4.26
C ASP A 50 12.97 15.28 4.70
N PRO A 51 12.64 14.06 4.27
CA PRO A 51 11.36 13.42 4.59
C PRO A 51 11.04 13.33 6.09
N LEU A 52 12.06 13.28 6.95
CA LEU A 52 11.92 13.13 8.40
C LEU A 52 12.00 14.46 9.16
N SER A 53 12.21 15.57 8.45
CA SER A 53 12.27 16.90 9.07
C SER A 53 10.87 17.45 9.41
N ALA A 54 10.87 18.50 10.24
CA ALA A 54 9.66 19.25 10.57
C ALA A 54 9.03 19.93 9.34
N ASP A 55 9.82 20.25 8.32
CA ASP A 55 9.36 20.95 7.11
C ASP A 55 8.57 20.04 6.14
N ASN A 56 8.71 18.72 6.26
CA ASN A 56 7.84 17.80 5.54
C ASN A 56 6.44 17.78 6.16
N LYS A 57 5.42 17.55 5.33
CA LYS A 57 4.02 17.39 5.76
C LYS A 57 3.56 15.96 5.56
N ILE A 58 2.55 15.57 6.33
CA ILE A 58 1.85 14.29 6.15
C ILE A 58 0.35 14.54 6.18
N ILE A 59 -0.37 13.93 5.23
CA ILE A 59 -1.76 14.26 4.89
C ILE A 59 -2.59 12.99 4.88
N TRP A 60 -3.74 12.98 5.57
CA TRP A 60 -4.79 11.97 5.43
C TRP A 60 -5.92 12.57 4.60
N ALA A 61 -6.22 11.98 3.45
CA ALA A 61 -7.20 12.51 2.51
C ALA A 61 -8.26 11.47 2.14
N THR A 62 -9.53 11.88 2.14
CA THR A 62 -10.67 11.09 1.68
C THR A 62 -11.10 11.52 0.28
N GLY A 63 -11.78 10.60 -0.44
CA GLY A 63 -12.37 10.91 -1.74
C GLY A 63 -13.84 11.33 -1.65
N PRO A 64 -14.43 11.80 -2.75
CA PRO A 64 -15.84 12.19 -2.78
C PRO A 64 -16.79 11.00 -2.53
N LEU A 65 -16.41 9.78 -2.85
CA LEU A 65 -17.21 8.58 -2.59
C LEU A 65 -16.94 7.95 -1.23
N THR A 66 -15.93 8.41 -0.48
CA THR A 66 -15.63 7.92 0.87
C THR A 66 -16.77 8.21 1.83
N GLY A 67 -17.20 7.19 2.59
CA GLY A 67 -18.28 7.29 3.56
C GLY A 67 -19.69 7.29 2.97
N THR A 68 -19.82 7.22 1.64
CA THR A 68 -21.11 7.15 0.94
C THR A 68 -21.62 5.70 0.78
N MET A 69 -22.76 5.53 0.10
CA MET A 69 -23.32 4.23 -0.24
C MET A 69 -22.66 3.57 -1.47
N ALA A 70 -21.62 4.18 -2.06
CA ALA A 70 -20.79 3.54 -3.07
C ALA A 70 -20.14 2.28 -2.49
N SER A 71 -20.07 1.20 -3.29
CA SER A 71 -19.38 0.00 -2.83
C SER A 71 -17.90 0.29 -2.60
N THR A 72 -17.34 -0.29 -1.54
CA THR A 72 -15.90 -0.11 -1.18
C THR A 72 -15.48 1.31 -0.83
N GLY A 73 -16.42 2.18 -0.45
CA GLY A 73 -16.22 3.59 -0.11
C GLY A 73 -15.58 3.84 1.25
N GLY A 74 -14.77 2.95 1.78
CA GLY A 74 -14.04 3.12 3.04
C GLY A 74 -12.61 3.64 2.88
N ARG A 75 -12.18 3.96 1.66
CA ARG A 75 -10.78 4.28 1.35
C ARG A 75 -10.38 5.70 1.71
N TYR A 76 -9.14 5.81 2.18
CA TYR A 76 -8.40 7.06 2.32
C TYR A 76 -6.94 6.86 1.91
N THR A 77 -6.23 7.94 1.67
CA THR A 77 -4.81 7.91 1.31
C THR A 77 -3.99 8.76 2.29
N VAL A 78 -2.84 8.24 2.69
CA VAL A 78 -1.81 8.98 3.43
C VAL A 78 -0.76 9.45 2.45
N ILE A 79 -0.53 10.77 2.38
CA ILE A 79 0.35 11.40 1.40
C ILE A 79 1.45 12.17 2.13
N THR A 80 2.70 11.99 1.68
CA THR A 80 3.89 12.68 2.21
C THR A 80 5.05 12.53 1.24
N LYS A 81 6.19 13.16 1.50
CA LYS A 81 7.45 12.72 0.92
C LYS A 81 7.95 11.53 1.73
N GLY A 82 8.14 10.37 1.08
CA GLY A 82 8.46 9.10 1.75
C GLY A 82 9.95 8.95 2.07
N PRO A 83 10.32 8.46 3.27
CA PRO A 83 11.72 8.32 3.67
C PRO A 83 12.42 7.11 3.05
N LEU A 84 11.68 6.08 2.66
CA LEU A 84 12.26 4.89 2.03
C LEU A 84 12.85 5.21 0.66
N THR A 85 12.15 6.01 -0.13
CA THR A 85 12.51 6.33 -1.53
C THR A 85 13.02 7.74 -1.74
N GLY A 86 12.59 8.72 -0.95
CA GLY A 86 12.77 10.14 -1.22
C GLY A 86 11.77 10.71 -2.24
N ALA A 87 10.88 9.89 -2.77
CA ALA A 87 9.84 10.26 -3.72
C ALA A 87 8.52 10.64 -3.02
N ILE A 88 7.57 11.17 -3.79
CA ILE A 88 6.20 11.33 -3.31
C ILE A 88 5.63 9.96 -2.92
N ALA A 89 5.02 9.88 -1.74
CA ALA A 89 4.38 8.70 -1.21
C ALA A 89 2.87 8.92 -1.11
N CYS A 90 2.10 8.02 -1.72
CA CYS A 90 0.65 7.98 -1.62
C CYS A 90 0.27 6.56 -1.19
N SER A 91 -0.02 6.36 0.09
CA SER A 91 -0.30 5.05 0.65
C SER A 91 -1.77 4.93 1.02
N ASN A 92 -2.50 4.07 0.30
CA ASN A 92 -3.95 3.90 0.43
C ASN A 92 -4.30 2.83 1.46
N SER A 93 -5.30 3.06 2.30
CA SER A 93 -5.83 2.10 3.26
C SER A 93 -7.34 1.93 3.13
N GLY A 94 -7.81 0.73 3.51
CA GLY A 94 -9.23 0.40 3.64
C GLY A 94 -9.70 0.47 5.09
N GLY A 95 -10.64 -0.41 5.45
CA GLY A 95 -11.23 -0.44 6.79
C GLY A 95 -12.39 0.53 6.93
N TYR A 96 -12.54 1.11 8.11
CA TYR A 96 -13.66 1.98 8.48
C TYR A 96 -13.21 3.41 8.78
N TRP A 97 -11.92 3.62 9.08
CA TRP A 97 -11.40 4.90 9.56
C TRP A 97 -11.63 6.06 8.57
N GLY A 98 -11.40 5.82 7.27
CA GLY A 98 -11.61 6.84 6.24
C GLY A 98 -13.06 7.29 6.14
N ALA A 99 -14.01 6.36 6.22
CA ALA A 99 -15.43 6.67 6.27
C ALA A 99 -15.81 7.45 7.54
N GLU A 100 -15.24 7.08 8.68
CA GLU A 100 -15.46 7.78 9.95
C GLU A 100 -14.98 9.23 9.92
N LEU A 101 -13.79 9.50 9.35
CA LEU A 101 -13.29 10.86 9.15
C LEU A 101 -14.24 11.68 8.28
N LYS A 102 -14.72 11.09 7.18
CA LYS A 102 -15.67 11.75 6.28
C LYS A 102 -17.00 12.04 6.98
N MET A 103 -17.50 11.08 7.76
CA MET A 103 -18.73 11.23 8.55
C MET A 103 -18.59 12.22 9.71
N ALA A 104 -17.36 12.50 10.16
CA ALA A 104 -17.07 13.59 11.08
C ALA A 104 -17.05 14.97 10.40
N GLY A 105 -17.23 15.00 9.07
CA GLY A 105 -17.35 16.25 8.30
C GLY A 105 -16.03 16.78 7.75
N TRP A 106 -15.00 15.97 7.60
CA TRP A 106 -13.69 16.39 7.12
C TRP A 106 -13.28 15.66 5.85
N ASP A 107 -12.79 16.39 4.85
CA ASP A 107 -12.23 15.81 3.63
C ASP A 107 -10.77 15.43 3.81
N MET A 108 -10.04 16.13 4.70
CA MET A 108 -8.60 15.97 4.82
C MET A 108 -8.11 16.47 6.19
N VAL A 109 -7.00 15.86 6.65
CA VAL A 109 -6.20 16.35 7.79
C VAL A 109 -4.76 16.54 7.33
N ILE A 110 -4.20 17.74 7.51
CA ILE A 110 -2.82 18.07 7.15
C ILE A 110 -2.04 18.33 8.41
N PHE A 111 -0.97 17.57 8.64
CA PHE A 111 -0.03 17.78 9.74
C PHE A 111 1.24 18.45 9.22
N GLU A 112 1.66 19.50 9.91
CA GLU A 112 2.89 20.24 9.67
C GLU A 112 3.69 20.42 10.97
N GLY A 113 4.97 20.70 10.84
CA GLY A 113 5.86 20.82 11.99
C GLY A 113 6.18 19.47 12.66
N GLN A 114 6.61 19.55 13.91
CA GLN A 114 6.98 18.41 14.75
C GLN A 114 6.66 18.75 16.22
N SER A 115 5.97 17.86 16.90
CA SER A 115 5.72 18.02 18.33
C SER A 115 6.99 17.74 19.16
N ALA A 116 7.18 18.49 20.24
CA ALA A 116 8.29 18.26 21.17
C ALA A 116 8.14 16.96 21.99
N LYS A 117 6.92 16.44 22.10
CA LYS A 117 6.58 15.22 22.84
C LYS A 117 5.50 14.45 22.09
N PRO A 118 5.29 13.14 22.41
CA PRO A 118 4.24 12.35 21.79
C PRO A 118 2.85 12.97 21.99
N VAL A 119 2.10 13.08 20.88
CA VAL A 119 0.72 13.59 20.84
C VAL A 119 -0.14 12.69 19.97
N TYR A 120 -1.46 12.75 20.17
CA TYR A 120 -2.45 12.21 19.25
C TYR A 120 -3.51 13.25 18.94
N LEU A 121 -4.13 13.16 17.77
CA LEU A 121 -5.26 13.99 17.38
C LEU A 121 -6.56 13.26 17.74
N TYR A 122 -7.42 13.91 18.51
CA TYR A 122 -8.78 13.46 18.78
C TYR A 122 -9.78 14.28 17.97
N ILE A 123 -10.63 13.61 17.22
CA ILE A 123 -11.70 14.22 16.41
C ILE A 123 -13.04 13.61 16.85
N ASN A 124 -13.98 14.45 17.20
CA ASN A 124 -15.37 14.08 17.44
C ASN A 124 -16.27 15.09 16.71
N ASP A 125 -16.69 14.71 15.51
CA ASP A 125 -17.38 15.60 14.56
C ASP A 125 -16.62 16.93 14.37
N ASP A 126 -17.20 18.06 14.70
CA ASP A 126 -16.59 19.38 14.52
C ASP A 126 -15.51 19.73 15.56
N VAL A 127 -15.36 18.94 16.60
CA VAL A 127 -14.34 19.15 17.63
C VAL A 127 -13.09 18.36 17.30
N ALA A 128 -11.95 19.04 17.22
CA ALA A 128 -10.66 18.41 17.00
C ALA A 128 -9.59 19.06 17.90
N GLU A 129 -8.82 18.23 18.59
CA GLU A 129 -7.79 18.70 19.53
C GLU A 129 -6.60 17.75 19.63
N LEU A 130 -5.41 18.32 19.82
CA LEU A 130 -4.21 17.56 20.15
C LEU A 130 -4.20 17.23 21.64
N ARG A 131 -3.91 15.97 21.95
CA ARG A 131 -3.81 15.44 23.31
C ARG A 131 -2.47 14.78 23.56
N ASP A 132 -2.05 14.75 24.81
CA ASP A 132 -0.82 14.04 25.21
C ASP A 132 -0.91 12.54 24.92
N ALA A 133 0.13 11.99 24.32
CA ALA A 133 0.25 10.58 23.97
C ALA A 133 1.45 9.89 24.64
N GLY A 134 2.01 10.46 25.71
CA GLY A 134 3.14 9.85 26.41
C GLY A 134 2.83 8.42 26.91
N HIS A 135 1.58 8.15 27.29
CA HIS A 135 1.10 6.82 27.69
C HIS A 135 0.87 5.83 26.53
N LEU A 136 0.84 6.32 25.29
CA LEU A 136 0.68 5.52 24.07
C LEU A 136 2.03 5.19 23.42
N TRP A 137 3.03 6.03 23.64
CA TRP A 137 4.37 5.82 23.07
C TRP A 137 5.00 4.52 23.56
N GLY A 138 5.53 3.71 22.66
CA GLY A 138 6.05 2.38 22.95
C GLY A 138 5.01 1.27 22.97
N GLN A 139 3.72 1.59 22.75
CA GLN A 139 2.66 0.60 22.63
C GLN A 139 2.55 0.06 21.21
N SER A 140 1.99 -1.15 21.06
CA SER A 140 1.61 -1.67 19.75
C SER A 140 0.36 -0.97 19.22
N VAL A 141 0.09 -1.12 17.91
CA VAL A 141 -1.15 -0.63 17.28
C VAL A 141 -2.38 -1.18 18.01
N TRP A 142 -2.41 -2.45 18.33
CA TRP A 142 -3.55 -3.08 19.00
C TRP A 142 -3.76 -2.49 20.40
N ARG A 143 -2.68 -2.35 21.15
CA ARG A 143 -2.74 -1.78 22.50
C ARG A 143 -3.14 -0.30 22.49
N THR A 144 -2.64 0.47 21.53
CA THR A 144 -3.01 1.88 21.34
C THR A 144 -4.51 2.04 21.08
N GLU A 145 -5.09 1.23 20.21
CA GLU A 145 -6.53 1.26 19.92
C GLU A 145 -7.36 0.88 21.16
N GLU A 146 -6.96 -0.16 21.88
CA GLU A 146 -7.61 -0.61 23.10
C GLU A 146 -7.59 0.47 24.19
N ILE A 147 -6.43 1.09 24.44
CA ILE A 147 -6.28 2.17 25.42
C ILE A 147 -7.17 3.36 25.06
N LEU A 148 -7.16 3.79 23.81
CA LEU A 148 -7.95 4.95 23.38
C LEU A 148 -9.45 4.69 23.49
N LYS A 149 -9.95 3.54 23.04
CA LYS A 149 -11.36 3.17 23.17
C LYS A 149 -11.82 3.10 24.63
N SER A 150 -10.97 2.54 25.49
CA SER A 150 -11.25 2.41 26.92
C SER A 150 -11.21 3.75 27.64
N SER A 151 -10.16 4.54 27.44
CA SER A 151 -9.98 5.83 28.13
C SER A 151 -11.01 6.89 27.70
N LEU A 152 -11.42 6.86 26.44
CA LEU A 152 -12.44 7.75 25.88
C LEU A 152 -13.87 7.19 26.04
N GLN A 153 -14.01 5.97 26.58
CA GLN A 153 -15.28 5.29 26.79
C GLN A 153 -16.15 5.21 25.51
N ASP A 154 -15.50 5.05 24.36
CA ASP A 154 -16.17 4.96 23.06
C ASP A 154 -15.69 3.72 22.26
N PRO A 155 -16.44 2.62 22.29
CA PRO A 155 -16.09 1.40 21.56
C PRO A 155 -16.20 1.55 20.03
N LEU A 156 -16.90 2.59 19.54
CA LEU A 156 -17.10 2.87 18.12
C LEU A 156 -16.00 3.78 17.54
N LEU A 157 -15.13 4.32 18.40
CA LEU A 157 -13.98 5.13 17.99
C LEU A 157 -13.13 4.38 16.95
N ARG A 158 -12.72 5.09 15.89
CA ARG A 158 -11.79 4.56 14.88
C ARG A 158 -10.42 5.18 15.07
N VAL A 159 -9.41 4.35 15.07
CA VAL A 159 -8.02 4.75 15.33
C VAL A 159 -7.16 4.43 14.12
N SER A 160 -6.36 5.40 13.70
CA SER A 160 -5.27 5.26 12.73
C SER A 160 -3.97 5.60 13.47
N SER A 161 -3.05 4.66 13.59
CA SER A 161 -1.87 4.83 14.46
C SER A 161 -0.62 4.20 13.86
N ILE A 162 0.52 4.54 14.44
CA ILE A 162 1.77 3.81 14.27
C ILE A 162 1.97 2.82 15.42
N GLY A 163 2.80 1.82 15.20
CA GLY A 163 3.36 0.97 16.22
C GLY A 163 4.83 1.33 16.49
N LYS A 164 5.54 0.45 17.20
CA LYS A 164 6.95 0.66 17.57
C LYS A 164 7.87 0.85 16.36
N ALA A 165 7.55 0.25 15.21
CA ALA A 165 8.36 0.41 14.01
C ALA A 165 8.43 1.88 13.54
N GLY A 166 7.30 2.61 13.60
CA GLY A 166 7.28 4.04 13.29
C GLY A 166 8.09 4.87 14.27
N GLU A 167 7.98 4.55 15.57
CA GLU A 167 8.74 5.21 16.63
C GLU A 167 10.25 4.91 16.55
N ASN A 168 10.61 3.69 16.16
CA ASN A 168 12.00 3.24 16.03
C ASN A 168 12.66 3.63 14.70
N GLY A 169 11.95 4.33 13.81
CA GLY A 169 12.50 4.81 12.55
C GLY A 169 12.72 3.73 11.48
N VAL A 170 11.93 2.65 11.50
CA VAL A 170 11.91 1.68 10.40
C VAL A 170 11.43 2.39 9.14
N LEU A 171 12.26 2.45 8.08
CA LEU A 171 12.02 3.31 6.91
C LEU A 171 10.82 2.89 6.05
N TYR A 172 10.26 1.72 6.30
CA TYR A 172 9.03 1.23 5.70
C TYR A 172 7.92 1.00 6.74
N ALA A 173 7.94 1.77 7.84
CA ALA A 173 6.86 1.73 8.81
C ALA A 173 5.53 2.20 8.21
N ALA A 174 4.47 1.56 8.64
CA ALA A 174 3.11 1.74 8.14
C ALA A 174 2.26 2.55 9.13
N VAL A 175 1.19 3.14 8.61
CA VAL A 175 0.07 3.64 9.40
C VAL A 175 -1.03 2.60 9.35
N VAL A 176 -1.47 2.11 10.52
CA VAL A 176 -2.43 1.02 10.64
C VAL A 176 -3.73 1.51 11.24
N ASN A 177 -4.85 1.05 10.70
CA ASN A 177 -6.18 1.29 11.23
C ASN A 177 -6.99 -0.01 11.30
N ASP A 178 -8.01 -0.03 12.15
CA ASP A 178 -8.88 -1.19 12.33
C ASP A 178 -8.06 -2.50 12.55
N LEU A 179 -6.98 -2.41 13.34
CA LEU A 179 -6.04 -3.44 13.80
C LEU A 179 -5.13 -4.05 12.71
N HIS A 180 -5.59 -4.17 11.46
CA HIS A 180 -4.86 -4.89 10.40
C HIS A 180 -5.16 -4.35 8.99
N ARG A 181 -5.63 -3.10 8.89
CA ARG A 181 -5.67 -2.34 7.64
C ARG A 181 -4.55 -1.31 7.66
N ALA A 182 -3.85 -1.15 6.56
CA ALA A 182 -2.67 -0.33 6.57
C ALA A 182 -2.53 0.55 5.32
N ALA A 183 -2.14 1.80 5.54
CA ALA A 183 -1.37 2.58 4.59
C ALA A 183 0.08 2.08 4.72
N GLY A 184 0.39 0.99 4.02
CA GLY A 184 1.49 0.09 4.38
C GLY A 184 2.84 0.48 3.81
N ARG A 185 2.89 1.16 2.66
CA ARG A 185 4.13 1.27 1.90
C ARG A 185 4.72 2.69 1.89
N SER A 186 6.00 2.79 1.53
CA SER A 186 6.79 4.03 1.36
C SER A 186 7.22 4.73 2.66
N GLY A 187 6.96 4.13 3.83
CA GLY A 187 7.43 4.66 5.12
C GLY A 187 6.60 5.81 5.68
N VAL A 188 5.31 5.89 5.35
CA VAL A 188 4.42 6.94 5.89
C VAL A 188 4.32 6.90 7.40
N GLY A 189 4.41 5.72 8.03
CA GLY A 189 4.45 5.56 9.49
C GLY A 189 5.72 6.12 10.11
N THR A 190 6.84 6.06 9.40
CA THR A 190 8.12 6.65 9.86
C THR A 190 8.04 8.17 9.90
N VAL A 191 7.42 8.80 8.89
CA VAL A 191 7.18 10.25 8.90
C VAL A 191 6.27 10.64 10.05
N MET A 192 5.22 9.89 10.31
CA MET A 192 4.33 10.11 11.45
C MET A 192 5.10 10.02 12.78
N GLY A 193 5.93 8.99 12.96
CA GLY A 193 6.78 8.81 14.14
C GLY A 193 7.81 9.92 14.32
N SER A 194 8.47 10.38 13.24
CA SER A 194 9.43 11.48 13.28
C SER A 194 8.82 12.81 13.78
N LYS A 195 7.50 12.95 13.64
CA LYS A 195 6.74 14.12 14.11
C LYS A 195 6.23 13.98 15.54
N ASN A 196 6.53 12.89 16.24
CA ASN A 196 5.95 12.52 17.53
C ASN A 196 4.41 12.44 17.50
N LEU A 197 3.83 12.12 16.35
CA LEU A 197 2.40 11.89 16.19
C LEU A 197 2.12 10.39 16.30
N THR A 198 1.40 9.96 17.34
CA THR A 198 1.18 8.55 17.64
C THR A 198 -0.07 7.99 16.99
N ALA A 199 -1.16 8.76 17.02
CA ALA A 199 -2.47 8.29 16.56
C ALA A 199 -3.39 9.45 16.12
N ILE A 200 -4.39 9.08 15.33
CA ILE A 200 -5.55 9.92 15.01
C ILE A 200 -6.79 9.11 15.36
N ALA A 201 -7.51 9.55 16.38
CA ALA A 201 -8.71 8.91 16.88
C ALA A 201 -9.94 9.71 16.43
N VAL A 202 -10.87 9.06 15.73
CA VAL A 202 -12.01 9.73 15.09
C VAL A 202 -13.32 9.09 15.49
N ARG A 203 -14.30 9.94 15.79
CA ARG A 203 -15.70 9.62 15.93
C ARG A 203 -16.53 10.55 15.04
N GLY A 204 -17.23 9.99 14.06
CA GLY A 204 -18.05 10.74 13.10
C GLY A 204 -19.51 10.30 13.15
N THR A 205 -20.42 11.22 13.41
CA THR A 205 -21.85 10.95 13.52
C THR A 205 -22.72 11.70 12.51
N GLN A 206 -22.14 12.66 11.77
CA GLN A 206 -22.88 13.54 10.86
C GLN A 206 -23.30 12.85 9.55
N GLY A 207 -22.58 11.79 9.14
CA GLY A 207 -22.81 11.15 7.87
C GLY A 207 -22.33 11.97 6.67
N VAL A 208 -22.62 11.49 5.45
CA VAL A 208 -22.30 12.19 4.18
C VAL A 208 -23.61 12.64 3.54
N GLY A 209 -24.10 13.82 3.92
CA GLY A 209 -25.39 14.36 3.50
C GLY A 209 -25.40 15.17 2.21
N ASN A 210 -24.22 15.52 1.66
CA ASN A 210 -24.08 16.53 0.61
C ASN A 210 -24.03 15.95 -0.82
N VAL A 211 -24.55 14.74 -1.04
CA VAL A 211 -24.65 14.15 -2.37
C VAL A 211 -25.55 15.00 -3.26
N GLN A 212 -25.05 15.45 -4.41
CA GLN A 212 -25.74 16.41 -5.27
C GLN A 212 -27.08 15.89 -5.79
N ASN A 213 -27.13 14.64 -6.26
CA ASN A 213 -28.34 13.98 -6.70
C ASN A 213 -28.48 12.58 -6.04
N PRO A 214 -29.07 12.51 -4.83
CA PRO A 214 -29.16 11.25 -4.08
C PRO A 214 -29.87 10.12 -4.81
N LYS A 215 -30.93 10.43 -5.58
CA LYS A 215 -31.69 9.42 -6.33
C LYS A 215 -30.86 8.80 -7.45
N ALA A 216 -30.21 9.62 -8.25
CA ALA A 216 -29.31 9.17 -9.32
C ALA A 216 -28.10 8.41 -8.73
N PHE A 217 -27.55 8.92 -7.61
CA PHE A 217 -26.44 8.27 -6.92
C PHE A 217 -26.79 6.87 -6.43
N MET A 218 -27.94 6.68 -5.79
CA MET A 218 -28.38 5.37 -5.33
C MET A 218 -28.62 4.40 -6.49
N ALA A 219 -29.15 4.87 -7.62
CA ALA A 219 -29.31 4.06 -8.82
C ALA A 219 -27.96 3.62 -9.39
N ALA A 220 -26.99 4.54 -9.53
CA ALA A 220 -25.64 4.25 -10.01
C ALA A 220 -24.88 3.30 -9.07
N ALA A 221 -24.93 3.53 -7.76
CA ALA A 221 -24.30 2.67 -6.76
C ALA A 221 -24.89 1.25 -6.77
N LYS A 222 -26.21 1.11 -6.92
CA LYS A 222 -26.88 -0.20 -7.03
C LYS A 222 -26.45 -0.95 -8.30
N ALA A 223 -26.39 -0.26 -9.44
CA ALA A 223 -25.92 -0.84 -10.70
C ALA A 223 -24.47 -1.31 -10.59
N ALA A 224 -23.58 -0.47 -10.06
CA ALA A 224 -22.18 -0.78 -9.85
C ALA A 224 -21.99 -1.98 -8.88
N LYS A 225 -22.75 -2.06 -7.78
CA LYS A 225 -22.75 -3.23 -6.88
C LYS A 225 -23.14 -4.52 -7.59
N LYS A 226 -24.11 -4.46 -8.51
CA LYS A 226 -24.49 -5.63 -9.29
C LYS A 226 -23.35 -6.13 -10.17
N VAL A 227 -22.61 -5.24 -10.82
CA VAL A 227 -21.43 -5.59 -11.62
C VAL A 227 -20.39 -6.34 -10.78
N LEU A 228 -20.12 -5.88 -9.54
CA LEU A 228 -19.23 -6.60 -8.62
C LEU A 228 -19.74 -7.99 -8.23
N ALA A 229 -21.01 -8.11 -7.96
CA ALA A 229 -21.64 -9.38 -7.53
C ALA A 229 -21.66 -10.43 -8.65
N ASP A 230 -21.89 -10.01 -9.89
CA ASP A 230 -21.98 -10.89 -11.06
C ASP A 230 -20.60 -11.33 -11.58
N ASN A 231 -19.51 -10.66 -11.19
CA ASN A 231 -18.16 -10.96 -11.65
C ASN A 231 -17.52 -12.11 -10.85
N ALA A 232 -16.89 -13.07 -11.55
CA ALA A 232 -16.29 -14.25 -10.93
C ALA A 232 -15.17 -13.93 -9.94
N VAL A 233 -14.40 -12.84 -10.16
CA VAL A 233 -13.32 -12.45 -9.27
C VAL A 233 -13.87 -11.74 -8.03
N THR A 234 -14.64 -10.67 -8.21
CA THR A 234 -15.11 -9.82 -7.10
C THR A 234 -16.32 -10.40 -6.36
N GLY A 235 -17.15 -11.20 -7.02
CA GLY A 235 -18.35 -11.82 -6.45
C GLY A 235 -18.12 -13.25 -5.92
N GLN A 236 -17.04 -13.93 -6.31
CA GLN A 236 -16.79 -15.33 -5.94
C GLN A 236 -15.38 -15.58 -5.43
N GLY A 237 -14.33 -15.36 -6.25
CA GLY A 237 -12.95 -15.72 -5.92
C GLY A 237 -12.40 -14.97 -4.70
N LEU A 238 -12.47 -13.65 -4.72
CA LEU A 238 -11.99 -12.83 -3.60
C LEU A 238 -12.78 -13.03 -2.30
N PRO A 239 -14.13 -13.11 -2.31
CA PRO A 239 -14.90 -13.47 -1.11
C PRO A 239 -14.53 -14.84 -0.53
N ALA A 240 -14.27 -15.84 -1.39
CA ALA A 240 -13.97 -17.20 -0.95
C ALA A 240 -12.53 -17.35 -0.45
N TYR A 241 -11.55 -16.79 -1.15
CA TYR A 241 -10.12 -17.08 -0.96
C TYR A 241 -9.26 -15.86 -0.60
N GLY A 242 -9.81 -14.62 -0.63
CA GLY A 242 -9.03 -13.40 -0.51
C GLY A 242 -8.01 -13.25 -1.64
N THR A 243 -7.08 -12.32 -1.49
CA THR A 243 -6.03 -12.09 -2.50
C THR A 243 -5.05 -13.25 -2.62
N GLN A 244 -4.92 -14.07 -1.58
CA GLN A 244 -3.99 -15.21 -1.54
C GLN A 244 -4.34 -16.32 -2.56
N VAL A 245 -5.53 -16.28 -3.18
CA VAL A 245 -5.89 -17.12 -4.34
C VAL A 245 -4.87 -17.01 -5.48
N LEU A 246 -4.16 -15.89 -5.60
CA LEU A 246 -3.16 -15.66 -6.63
C LEU A 246 -1.87 -16.48 -6.45
N MET A 247 -1.60 -17.04 -5.27
CA MET A 247 -0.35 -17.76 -5.00
C MET A 247 -0.09 -18.88 -6.01
N ASN A 248 -1.03 -19.80 -6.18
CA ASN A 248 -0.89 -20.90 -7.13
C ASN A 248 -0.96 -20.42 -8.57
N VAL A 249 -1.85 -19.46 -8.89
CA VAL A 249 -2.01 -18.90 -10.24
C VAL A 249 -0.71 -18.27 -10.75
N ILE A 250 -0.08 -17.42 -9.96
CA ILE A 250 1.16 -16.73 -10.35
C ILE A 250 2.35 -17.71 -10.38
N ASN A 251 2.36 -18.71 -9.50
CA ASN A 251 3.37 -19.77 -9.54
C ASN A 251 3.27 -20.62 -10.82
N GLU A 252 2.06 -20.97 -11.25
CA GLU A 252 1.84 -21.72 -12.50
C GLU A 252 2.22 -20.91 -13.74
N VAL A 253 1.95 -19.61 -13.73
CA VAL A 253 2.40 -18.69 -14.80
C VAL A 253 3.93 -18.59 -14.84
N GLY A 254 4.63 -19.04 -13.81
CA GLY A 254 6.08 -18.92 -13.71
C GLY A 254 6.56 -17.50 -13.42
N ALA A 255 5.76 -16.74 -12.66
CA ALA A 255 6.02 -15.35 -12.35
C ALA A 255 6.01 -15.05 -10.85
N LEU A 256 6.13 -16.07 -9.98
CA LEU A 256 6.22 -15.92 -8.53
C LEU A 256 7.70 -15.76 -8.12
N PRO A 257 8.16 -14.54 -7.78
CA PRO A 257 9.56 -14.35 -7.42
C PRO A 257 9.92 -15.17 -6.19
N THR A 258 11.04 -15.89 -6.27
CA THR A 258 11.43 -16.87 -5.26
C THR A 258 12.89 -16.66 -4.87
N ARG A 259 13.19 -16.70 -3.56
CA ARG A 259 14.55 -16.56 -3.02
C ARG A 259 15.27 -15.33 -3.61
N ASN A 260 14.80 -14.14 -3.24
CA ASN A 260 15.30 -12.85 -3.73
C ASN A 260 15.31 -12.75 -5.27
N HIS A 261 14.25 -13.21 -5.95
CA HIS A 261 14.12 -13.21 -7.42
C HIS A 261 15.15 -14.09 -8.17
N ARG A 262 15.81 -15.02 -7.49
CA ARG A 262 16.71 -16.00 -8.15
C ARG A 262 15.93 -16.95 -9.03
N ASP A 263 14.71 -17.27 -8.63
CA ASP A 263 13.78 -18.15 -9.31
C ASP A 263 12.42 -17.48 -9.49
N VAL A 264 11.57 -18.04 -10.36
CA VAL A 264 10.24 -17.52 -10.71
C VAL A 264 9.11 -18.51 -10.38
N GLN A 265 9.45 -19.62 -9.75
CA GLN A 265 8.50 -20.61 -9.23
C GLN A 265 8.99 -21.11 -7.88
N PHE A 266 8.06 -21.33 -6.98
CA PHE A 266 8.29 -21.81 -5.61
C PHE A 266 7.67 -23.20 -5.43
N GLU A 267 8.46 -24.16 -5.03
CA GLU A 267 8.03 -25.53 -4.76
C GLU A 267 7.02 -25.63 -3.60
N GLY A 268 7.09 -24.72 -2.64
CA GLY A 268 6.21 -24.62 -1.48
C GLY A 268 4.97 -23.74 -1.68
N ALA A 269 4.65 -23.31 -2.91
CA ALA A 269 3.54 -22.38 -3.16
C ALA A 269 2.20 -22.90 -2.63
N LYS A 270 1.93 -24.20 -2.75
CA LYS A 270 0.70 -24.83 -2.25
C LYS A 270 0.60 -24.77 -0.72
N ASP A 271 1.74 -24.86 -0.02
CA ASP A 271 1.78 -24.85 1.44
C ASP A 271 1.45 -23.48 2.05
N ILE A 272 1.61 -22.41 1.25
CA ILE A 272 1.37 -21.01 1.65
C ILE A 272 0.24 -20.35 0.86
N SER A 273 -0.61 -21.13 0.21
CA SER A 273 -1.75 -20.67 -0.59
C SER A 273 -3.00 -20.41 0.25
N ALA A 274 -4.02 -19.79 -0.37
CA ALA A 274 -5.33 -19.61 0.26
C ALA A 274 -5.99 -20.95 0.61
N GLU A 275 -5.80 -21.94 -0.24
CA GLU A 275 -6.33 -23.29 -0.06
C GLU A 275 -5.71 -23.97 1.17
N ALA A 276 -4.45 -23.71 1.50
CA ALA A 276 -3.79 -24.25 2.67
C ALA A 276 -4.35 -23.72 4.01
N MET A 277 -5.03 -22.57 3.99
CA MET A 277 -5.63 -21.98 5.20
C MET A 277 -6.99 -22.62 5.56
N VAL A 278 -7.62 -23.36 4.69
CA VAL A 278 -9.00 -23.85 4.86
C VAL A 278 -9.11 -25.19 5.58
N PRO A 279 -8.27 -26.21 5.29
CA PRO A 279 -8.35 -27.49 6.00
C PRO A 279 -7.97 -27.37 7.49
N PRO A 280 -8.48 -28.29 8.35
CA PRO A 280 -7.98 -28.42 9.70
C PRO A 280 -6.47 -28.75 9.70
N ARG A 281 -5.71 -28.10 10.58
CA ARG A 281 -4.28 -28.39 10.79
C ARG A 281 -4.10 -29.76 11.42
N ALA A 282 -3.04 -30.46 11.02
CA ALA A 282 -2.74 -31.81 11.53
C ALA A 282 -2.52 -31.83 13.05
N THR A 283 -1.87 -30.79 13.60
CA THR A 283 -1.52 -30.69 15.01
C THR A 283 -2.63 -30.13 15.90
N ALA A 284 -3.38 -29.13 15.41
CA ALA A 284 -4.38 -28.41 16.20
C ALA A 284 -5.82 -28.85 15.92
N GLY A 285 -6.07 -29.60 14.86
CA GLY A 285 -7.42 -30.00 14.43
C GLY A 285 -8.34 -28.83 14.03
N LYS A 286 -7.80 -27.61 13.98
CA LYS A 286 -8.53 -26.37 13.67
C LYS A 286 -8.03 -25.75 12.37
N LYS A 287 -8.89 -25.01 11.69
CA LYS A 287 -8.52 -24.25 10.49
C LYS A 287 -7.67 -23.03 10.84
N HIS A 288 -6.80 -22.62 9.92
CA HIS A 288 -6.14 -21.32 9.98
C HIS A 288 -7.14 -20.18 9.81
N LEU A 289 -7.94 -20.24 8.75
CA LEU A 289 -8.95 -19.25 8.45
C LEU A 289 -10.14 -19.36 9.43
N VAL A 290 -10.41 -18.28 10.14
CA VAL A 290 -11.56 -18.15 11.06
C VAL A 290 -12.76 -17.58 10.32
N THR A 291 -12.57 -16.43 9.64
CA THR A 291 -13.62 -15.76 8.88
C THR A 291 -13.04 -14.78 7.87
N ASN A 292 -13.89 -14.28 6.98
CA ASN A 292 -13.59 -13.15 6.11
C ASN A 292 -14.00 -11.83 6.77
N GLN A 293 -13.40 -10.74 6.36
CA GLN A 293 -13.72 -9.41 6.85
C GLN A 293 -13.84 -8.40 5.71
N ALA A 294 -14.91 -7.60 5.75
CA ALA A 294 -15.14 -6.50 4.83
C ALA A 294 -14.64 -5.17 5.39
N CYS A 295 -14.27 -4.25 4.49
CA CYS A 295 -14.14 -2.83 4.79
C CYS A 295 -15.52 -2.15 4.76
N PHE A 296 -15.58 -0.86 5.12
CA PHE A 296 -16.82 -0.09 5.07
C PHE A 296 -17.50 -0.16 3.69
N GLY A 297 -18.77 -0.51 3.67
CA GLY A 297 -19.60 -0.59 2.46
C GLY A 297 -19.13 -1.62 1.41
N CYS A 298 -18.20 -2.51 1.76
CA CYS A 298 -17.58 -3.43 0.80
C CYS A 298 -18.35 -4.72 0.63
N THR A 299 -18.66 -5.07 -0.62
CA THR A 299 -19.31 -6.33 -0.99
C THR A 299 -18.31 -7.42 -1.41
N ILE A 300 -17.02 -7.09 -1.57
CA ILE A 300 -15.97 -8.05 -1.96
C ILE A 300 -15.49 -8.88 -0.76
N ALA A 301 -15.38 -8.27 0.41
CA ALA A 301 -15.00 -8.94 1.67
C ALA A 301 -13.73 -9.81 1.55
N CYS A 302 -12.67 -9.27 0.92
CA CYS A 302 -11.43 -10.01 0.66
C CYS A 302 -10.53 -10.18 1.89
N GLY A 303 -10.77 -9.43 2.99
CA GLY A 303 -9.96 -9.51 4.20
C GLY A 303 -10.08 -10.87 4.89
N ARG A 304 -9.01 -11.28 5.56
CA ARG A 304 -8.91 -12.56 6.25
C ARG A 304 -8.71 -12.34 7.74
N ILE A 305 -9.37 -13.15 8.55
CA ILE A 305 -9.09 -13.30 9.98
C ILE A 305 -8.66 -14.74 10.22
N SER A 306 -7.46 -14.89 10.77
CA SER A 306 -6.82 -16.19 10.95
C SER A 306 -6.39 -16.38 12.39
N LYS A 307 -6.21 -17.63 12.79
CA LYS A 307 -5.73 -18.02 14.10
C LYS A 307 -4.58 -19.01 13.94
N MET A 308 -3.50 -18.80 14.72
CA MET A 308 -2.32 -19.66 14.72
C MET A 308 -2.52 -20.93 15.55
N ASP A 309 -1.67 -21.91 15.32
CA ASP A 309 -1.52 -23.05 16.22
C ASP A 309 -0.73 -22.62 17.47
N GLU A 310 -1.38 -22.67 18.62
CA GLU A 310 -0.81 -22.27 19.92
C GLU A 310 0.44 -23.08 20.31
N GLY A 311 0.61 -24.29 19.75
CA GLY A 311 1.78 -25.16 19.94
C GLY A 311 2.96 -24.83 19.05
N HIS A 312 2.80 -23.94 18.05
CA HIS A 312 3.89 -23.60 17.13
C HIS A 312 5.03 -22.87 17.84
N PHE A 313 6.28 -23.15 17.45
CA PHE A 313 7.48 -22.61 18.12
C PHE A 313 7.47 -21.09 18.27
N SER A 314 6.89 -20.37 17.30
CA SER A 314 6.86 -18.90 17.30
C SER A 314 5.96 -18.29 18.36
N VAL A 315 4.93 -19.02 18.82
CA VAL A 315 3.88 -18.48 19.73
C VAL A 315 3.63 -19.29 20.98
N LYS A 316 4.18 -20.49 21.12
CA LYS A 316 3.90 -21.38 22.29
C LYS A 316 4.13 -20.72 23.67
N ASN A 317 5.00 -19.70 23.72
CA ASN A 317 5.30 -18.94 24.92
C ASN A 317 4.83 -17.47 24.82
N LYS A 318 3.91 -17.15 23.87
CA LYS A 318 3.43 -15.80 23.58
C LYS A 318 1.89 -15.81 23.50
N PRO A 319 1.19 -15.94 24.65
CA PRO A 319 -0.28 -16.07 24.67
C PRO A 319 -1.00 -14.85 24.09
N GLU A 320 -0.35 -13.68 24.01
CA GLU A 320 -0.86 -12.49 23.38
C GLU A 320 -1.14 -12.68 21.87
N TYR A 321 -0.51 -13.65 21.22
CA TYR A 321 -0.72 -13.99 19.80
C TYR A 321 -1.66 -15.20 19.57
N TRP A 322 -2.30 -15.74 20.60
CA TRP A 322 -3.21 -16.88 20.45
C TRP A 322 -4.60 -16.49 19.97
N GLY A 323 -4.92 -15.19 19.97
CA GLY A 323 -6.16 -14.65 19.43
C GLY A 323 -6.22 -14.70 17.90
N ALA A 324 -7.42 -14.54 17.35
CA ALA A 324 -7.62 -14.37 15.92
C ALA A 324 -7.24 -12.93 15.52
N SER A 325 -6.54 -12.79 14.38
CA SER A 325 -6.07 -11.51 13.87
C SER A 325 -6.11 -11.49 12.34
N GLY A 326 -5.79 -10.34 11.74
CA GLY A 326 -5.62 -10.19 10.31
C GLY A 326 -4.75 -11.29 9.72
N GLY A 327 -5.32 -12.04 8.81
CA GLY A 327 -4.66 -13.16 8.16
C GLY A 327 -3.77 -12.74 7.02
N LEU A 328 -3.21 -13.73 6.31
CA LEU A 328 -2.32 -13.47 5.20
C LEU A 328 -3.09 -12.95 3.99
N GLU A 329 -2.60 -11.87 3.42
CA GLU A 329 -2.90 -11.44 2.06
C GLU A 329 -1.83 -12.00 1.12
N TYR A 330 -2.11 -12.07 -0.19
CA TYR A 330 -1.19 -12.63 -1.18
C TYR A 330 0.23 -12.03 -1.09
N GLU A 331 0.30 -10.71 -1.06
CA GLU A 331 1.59 -10.00 -0.99
C GLU A 331 2.38 -10.33 0.28
N ALA A 332 1.70 -10.43 1.43
CA ALA A 332 2.35 -10.80 2.70
C ALA A 332 2.79 -12.27 2.69
N ALA A 333 1.94 -13.19 2.21
CA ALA A 333 2.27 -14.60 2.10
C ALA A 333 3.47 -14.84 1.18
N TRP A 334 3.52 -14.10 0.06
CA TRP A 334 4.66 -14.15 -0.85
C TRP A 334 5.94 -13.58 -0.22
N ALA A 335 5.87 -12.36 0.33
CA ALA A 335 7.03 -11.64 0.83
C ALA A 335 7.70 -12.37 2.01
N LEU A 336 6.89 -12.92 2.92
CA LEU A 336 7.37 -13.69 4.07
C LEU A 336 7.72 -15.14 3.70
N GLY A 337 7.08 -15.68 2.65
CA GLY A 337 7.19 -17.06 2.18
C GLY A 337 8.14 -17.24 1.00
N ALA A 338 7.61 -17.24 -0.23
CA ALA A 338 8.36 -17.57 -1.44
C ALA A 338 9.60 -16.69 -1.64
N ALA A 339 9.52 -15.39 -1.34
CA ALA A 339 10.66 -14.47 -1.43
C ALA A 339 11.86 -14.93 -0.56
N ASN A 340 11.60 -15.68 0.51
CA ASN A 340 12.57 -16.19 1.47
C ASN A 340 12.72 -17.72 1.41
N GLY A 341 12.00 -18.41 0.53
CA GLY A 341 11.97 -19.87 0.47
C GLY A 341 11.29 -20.55 1.64
N VAL A 342 10.54 -19.83 2.46
CA VAL A 342 9.85 -20.35 3.66
C VAL A 342 8.47 -20.87 3.29
N LYS A 343 8.16 -22.11 3.66
CA LYS A 343 6.86 -22.76 3.42
C LYS A 343 6.04 -23.06 4.68
N ASP A 344 6.49 -22.59 5.82
CA ASP A 344 5.81 -22.74 7.11
C ASP A 344 4.75 -21.67 7.28
N LEU A 345 3.49 -22.03 7.04
CA LEU A 345 2.35 -21.12 7.07
C LEU A 345 2.13 -20.45 8.45
N GLU A 346 2.42 -21.15 9.53
CA GLU A 346 2.33 -20.61 10.90
C GLU A 346 3.39 -19.53 11.15
N ALA A 347 4.63 -19.75 10.70
CA ALA A 347 5.69 -18.75 10.79
C ALA A 347 5.37 -17.49 9.97
N LEU A 348 4.80 -17.66 8.75
CA LEU A 348 4.32 -16.54 7.95
C LEU A 348 3.22 -15.75 8.68
N GLN A 349 2.24 -16.45 9.26
CA GLN A 349 1.16 -15.81 10.01
C GLN A 349 1.70 -15.03 11.22
N TYR A 350 2.66 -15.61 11.96
CA TYR A 350 3.30 -14.92 13.06
C TYR A 350 3.99 -13.63 12.62
N ALA A 351 4.86 -13.71 11.61
CA ALA A 351 5.56 -12.53 11.10
C ALA A 351 4.58 -11.46 10.57
N ASN A 352 3.49 -11.88 9.92
CA ASN A 352 2.43 -10.97 9.47
C ASN A 352 1.71 -10.29 10.65
N MET A 353 1.43 -11.02 11.72
CA MET A 353 0.83 -10.44 12.94
C MET A 353 1.75 -9.40 13.57
N VAL A 354 3.05 -9.67 13.64
CA VAL A 354 4.05 -8.70 14.11
C VAL A 354 4.09 -7.46 13.22
N CYS A 355 4.05 -7.62 11.90
CA CYS A 355 3.98 -6.50 10.96
C CYS A 355 2.73 -5.63 11.19
N ASN A 356 1.57 -6.23 11.42
CA ASN A 356 0.32 -5.51 11.70
C ASN A 356 0.36 -4.80 13.05
N GLU A 357 0.80 -5.53 14.09
CA GLU A 357 0.80 -5.03 15.47
C GLU A 357 1.81 -3.91 15.68
N GLU A 358 3.01 -4.07 15.11
CA GLU A 358 4.10 -3.11 15.30
C GLU A 358 4.22 -2.08 14.17
N GLY A 359 3.38 -2.19 13.15
CA GLY A 359 3.16 -1.17 12.13
C GLY A 359 4.28 -1.05 11.10
N PHE A 360 4.61 -2.11 10.35
CA PHE A 360 5.55 -2.03 9.21
C PHE A 360 5.13 -2.90 8.03
N ASP A 361 5.61 -2.53 6.84
CA ASP A 361 5.26 -3.17 5.56
C ASP A 361 5.85 -4.59 5.46
N PRO A 362 5.00 -5.65 5.41
CA PRO A 362 5.48 -7.02 5.24
C PRO A 362 6.19 -7.26 3.90
N ILE A 363 5.87 -6.48 2.85
CA ILE A 363 6.51 -6.61 1.54
C ILE A 363 7.96 -6.15 1.62
N SER A 364 8.21 -4.93 2.09
CA SER A 364 9.57 -4.41 2.21
C SER A 364 10.40 -5.19 3.24
N PHE A 365 9.77 -5.59 4.36
CA PHE A 365 10.41 -6.44 5.36
C PHE A 365 10.84 -7.80 4.78
N GLY A 366 9.92 -8.54 4.17
CA GLY A 366 10.20 -9.87 3.62
C GLY A 366 11.22 -9.83 2.48
N ALA A 367 11.10 -8.87 1.57
CA ALA A 367 12.06 -8.69 0.49
C ALA A 367 13.46 -8.27 0.99
N THR A 368 13.54 -7.48 2.05
CA THR A 368 14.82 -7.15 2.70
C THR A 368 15.45 -8.39 3.32
N ILE A 369 14.66 -9.24 3.99
CA ILE A 369 15.15 -10.52 4.52
C ILE A 369 15.63 -11.43 3.40
N GLY A 370 14.98 -11.47 2.25
CA GLY A 370 15.46 -12.23 1.09
C GLY A 370 16.89 -11.83 0.69
N ALA A 371 17.19 -10.54 0.70
CA ALA A 371 18.54 -10.05 0.47
C ALA A 371 19.50 -10.46 1.61
N VAL A 372 19.07 -10.41 2.87
CA VAL A 372 19.85 -10.87 4.03
C VAL A 372 20.19 -12.36 3.93
N MET A 373 19.21 -13.19 3.59
CA MET A 373 19.42 -14.63 3.41
C MET A 373 20.41 -14.94 2.28
N GLU A 374 20.34 -14.19 1.17
CA GLU A 374 21.31 -14.34 0.08
C GLU A 374 22.73 -13.91 0.52
N LEU A 375 22.88 -12.79 1.22
CA LEU A 375 24.17 -12.37 1.79
C LEU A 375 24.72 -13.39 2.80
N TYR A 376 23.85 -14.03 3.58
CA TYR A 376 24.23 -15.11 4.50
C TYR A 376 24.74 -16.35 3.74
N GLU A 377 24.04 -16.83 2.71
CA GLU A 377 24.49 -17.94 1.90
C GLU A 377 25.79 -17.66 1.15
N MET A 378 26.05 -16.38 0.80
CA MET A 378 27.31 -15.94 0.20
C MET A 378 28.46 -15.88 1.21
N GLY A 379 28.20 -16.05 2.50
CA GLY A 379 29.19 -15.91 3.57
C GLY A 379 29.60 -14.45 3.86
N VAL A 380 28.86 -13.47 3.35
CA VAL A 380 29.08 -12.04 3.63
C VAL A 380 28.57 -11.67 5.02
N LEU A 381 27.45 -12.26 5.42
CA LEU A 381 26.89 -12.15 6.77
C LEU A 381 27.08 -13.46 7.52
N THR A 382 27.36 -13.38 8.83
CA THR A 382 27.51 -14.54 9.70
C THR A 382 26.47 -14.56 10.81
N LYS A 383 26.23 -15.72 11.41
CA LYS A 383 25.33 -15.88 12.55
C LYS A 383 25.65 -14.90 13.70
N GLU A 384 26.93 -14.70 13.98
CA GLU A 384 27.39 -13.80 15.06
C GLU A 384 27.00 -12.35 14.79
N GLN A 385 26.97 -11.93 13.53
CA GLN A 385 26.59 -10.57 13.12
C GLN A 385 25.08 -10.39 13.16
N ILE A 386 24.30 -11.38 12.71
CA ILE A 386 22.85 -11.24 12.52
C ILE A 386 22.01 -11.88 13.61
N GLY A 387 22.64 -12.65 14.53
CA GLY A 387 22.01 -13.23 15.71
C GLY A 387 21.34 -14.59 15.51
N VAL A 388 21.16 -15.04 14.27
CA VAL A 388 20.48 -16.30 13.92
C VAL A 388 21.09 -16.89 12.65
N GLU A 389 20.97 -18.19 12.43
CA GLU A 389 21.26 -18.80 11.15
C GLU A 389 20.15 -18.48 10.15
N ALA A 390 20.50 -17.91 9.00
CA ALA A 390 19.52 -17.39 8.05
C ALA A 390 19.71 -17.90 6.60
N PRO A 391 19.80 -19.23 6.37
CA PRO A 391 19.71 -19.75 5.01
C PRO A 391 18.29 -19.55 4.46
N PHE A 392 18.15 -19.54 3.12
CA PHE A 392 16.81 -19.55 2.54
C PHE A 392 15.98 -20.73 3.08
N GLY A 393 14.73 -20.47 3.43
CA GLY A 393 13.81 -21.44 4.01
C GLY A 393 13.77 -21.46 5.54
N SER A 394 14.60 -20.68 6.23
CA SER A 394 14.58 -20.63 7.71
C SER A 394 13.37 -19.87 8.24
N ALA A 395 12.40 -20.62 8.77
CA ALA A 395 11.24 -20.07 9.46
C ALA A 395 11.62 -19.39 10.80
N GLU A 396 12.64 -19.92 11.48
CA GLU A 396 13.17 -19.34 12.72
C GLU A 396 13.76 -17.96 12.46
N ALA A 397 14.58 -17.82 11.41
CA ALA A 397 15.17 -16.52 11.05
C ALA A 397 14.08 -15.49 10.69
N LEU A 398 13.04 -15.89 9.95
CA LEU A 398 11.92 -15.03 9.62
C LEU A 398 11.26 -14.46 10.89
N CYS A 399 10.93 -15.31 11.85
CA CYS A 399 10.26 -14.90 13.09
C CYS A 399 11.17 -14.02 13.96
N GLU A 400 12.44 -14.37 14.08
CA GLU A 400 13.42 -13.63 14.89
C GLU A 400 13.69 -12.24 14.31
N PHE A 401 13.84 -12.13 12.99
CA PHE A 401 13.99 -10.85 12.31
C PHE A 401 12.76 -9.95 12.41
N ALA A 402 11.54 -10.52 12.41
CA ALA A 402 10.33 -9.76 12.66
C ALA A 402 10.34 -9.10 14.04
N ASP A 403 10.68 -9.87 15.07
CA ASP A 403 10.78 -9.38 16.46
C ASP A 403 11.89 -8.33 16.61
N MET A 404 13.07 -8.58 16.04
CA MET A 404 14.19 -7.64 16.10
C MET A 404 13.88 -6.31 15.41
N THR A 405 13.24 -6.36 14.23
CA THR A 405 12.88 -5.18 13.44
C THR A 405 11.83 -4.36 14.18
N ALA A 406 10.79 -5.00 14.68
CA ALA A 406 9.73 -4.34 15.44
C ALA A 406 10.27 -3.61 16.67
N LYS A 407 11.17 -4.25 17.41
CA LYS A 407 11.77 -3.69 18.63
C LYS A 407 12.91 -2.71 18.36
N GLY A 408 13.40 -2.61 17.13
CA GLY A 408 14.55 -1.78 16.78
C GLY A 408 15.84 -2.21 17.49
N ILE A 409 16.07 -3.52 17.62
CA ILE A 409 17.23 -4.10 18.32
C ILE A 409 18.09 -4.96 17.41
N GLY A 410 19.35 -5.12 17.78
CA GLY A 410 20.29 -5.98 17.07
C GLY A 410 20.32 -5.67 15.57
N PHE A 411 20.37 -6.72 14.76
CA PHE A 411 20.35 -6.61 13.28
C PHE A 411 19.03 -6.11 12.72
N GLY A 412 17.95 -6.13 13.49
CA GLY A 412 16.67 -5.55 13.13
C GLY A 412 16.74 -4.06 12.79
N LYS A 413 17.69 -3.32 13.37
CA LYS A 413 17.94 -1.91 13.01
C LYS A 413 18.41 -1.76 11.56
N GLU A 414 19.23 -2.68 11.08
CA GLU A 414 19.72 -2.67 9.69
C GLU A 414 18.64 -3.15 8.72
N ILE A 415 17.89 -4.18 9.09
CA ILE A 415 16.72 -4.63 8.32
C ILE A 415 15.72 -3.48 8.16
N GLY A 416 15.50 -2.68 9.20
CA GLY A 416 14.62 -1.51 9.18
C GLY A 416 15.02 -0.40 8.20
N LEU A 417 16.23 -0.43 7.65
CA LEU A 417 16.68 0.53 6.63
C LEU A 417 16.20 0.19 5.21
N GLY A 418 15.70 -1.03 4.99
CA GLY A 418 15.33 -1.55 3.68
C GLY A 418 16.49 -2.11 2.88
N SER A 419 16.17 -2.90 1.84
CA SER A 419 17.16 -3.69 1.09
C SER A 419 18.23 -2.84 0.41
N LYS A 420 17.84 -1.68 -0.17
CA LYS A 420 18.78 -0.80 -0.89
C LYS A 420 19.94 -0.34 0.00
N ARG A 421 19.64 0.15 1.20
CA ARG A 421 20.65 0.65 2.13
C ARG A 421 21.45 -0.49 2.75
N LEU A 422 20.77 -1.57 3.12
CA LEU A 422 21.41 -2.74 3.72
C LEU A 422 22.41 -3.39 2.76
N THR A 423 22.00 -3.71 1.53
CA THR A 423 22.89 -4.38 0.57
C THR A 423 24.06 -3.51 0.14
N ALA A 424 23.84 -2.20 0.00
CA ALA A 424 24.91 -1.23 -0.29
C ALA A 424 25.95 -1.19 0.83
N LYS A 425 25.51 -1.22 2.11
CA LYS A 425 26.41 -1.26 3.27
C LYS A 425 27.36 -2.46 3.24
N TYR A 426 26.88 -3.61 2.78
CA TYR A 426 27.66 -4.84 2.68
C TYR A 426 28.35 -5.05 1.32
N GLY A 427 28.36 -4.03 0.44
CA GLY A 427 29.10 -4.04 -0.83
C GLY A 427 28.40 -4.81 -1.97
N HIS A 428 27.13 -5.15 -1.81
CA HIS A 428 26.35 -5.92 -2.79
C HIS A 428 25.03 -5.22 -3.20
N PRO A 429 25.10 -3.96 -3.72
CA PRO A 429 23.88 -3.20 -4.05
C PRO A 429 22.99 -3.88 -5.09
N ASP A 430 23.54 -4.73 -5.95
CA ASP A 430 22.80 -5.48 -6.98
C ASP A 430 21.82 -6.51 -6.39
N LEU A 431 21.95 -6.86 -5.11
CA LEU A 431 21.02 -7.77 -4.43
C LEU A 431 19.73 -7.09 -3.95
N SER A 432 19.65 -5.77 -4.01
CA SER A 432 18.41 -5.06 -3.70
C SER A 432 17.40 -5.21 -4.84
N MET A 433 16.36 -5.98 -4.61
CA MET A 433 15.25 -6.13 -5.55
C MET A 433 14.23 -5.01 -5.32
N SER A 434 14.56 -3.80 -5.80
CA SER A 434 13.79 -2.58 -5.58
C SER A 434 13.87 -1.60 -6.74
N VAL A 435 12.93 -0.67 -6.80
CA VAL A 435 13.00 0.52 -7.66
C VAL A 435 12.88 1.75 -6.78
N LYS A 436 13.74 2.73 -6.97
CA LYS A 436 13.84 3.94 -6.13
C LYS A 436 14.01 3.62 -4.63
N GLY A 437 14.40 2.39 -4.29
CA GLY A 437 14.57 1.91 -2.91
C GLY A 437 13.33 1.27 -2.28
N GLN A 438 12.20 1.21 -2.99
CA GLN A 438 11.04 0.42 -2.54
C GLN A 438 11.08 -0.96 -3.18
N GLU A 439 10.98 -1.99 -2.37
CA GLU A 439 11.10 -3.39 -2.76
C GLU A 439 9.94 -3.84 -3.64
N PHE A 440 10.19 -4.85 -4.49
CA PHE A 440 9.19 -5.40 -5.40
C PHE A 440 8.03 -6.09 -4.67
N PRO A 441 6.81 -6.00 -5.24
CA PRO A 441 5.71 -6.91 -4.93
C PRO A 441 5.86 -8.26 -5.63
N ALA A 442 4.85 -9.10 -5.46
CA ALA A 442 4.83 -10.53 -5.73
C ALA A 442 4.69 -10.94 -7.22
N TYR A 443 5.24 -10.18 -8.14
CA TYR A 443 5.16 -10.48 -9.59
C TYR A 443 6.50 -10.22 -10.26
N ASP A 444 7.00 -11.21 -11.01
CA ASP A 444 8.30 -11.10 -11.66
C ASP A 444 8.22 -10.34 -12.99
N GLY A 445 8.90 -9.19 -13.05
CA GLY A 445 8.93 -8.31 -14.21
C GLY A 445 9.72 -8.83 -15.41
N ARG A 446 10.37 -10.01 -15.32
CA ARG A 446 10.97 -10.70 -16.46
C ARG A 446 9.90 -11.43 -17.28
N VAL A 447 8.94 -12.05 -16.57
CA VAL A 447 7.89 -12.87 -17.17
C VAL A 447 6.67 -12.02 -17.53
N ILE A 448 6.32 -11.09 -16.66
CA ILE A 448 5.19 -10.18 -16.87
C ILE A 448 5.76 -8.81 -17.25
N GLN A 449 5.88 -8.56 -18.56
CA GLN A 449 6.61 -7.41 -19.10
C GLN A 449 5.96 -6.07 -18.71
N GLY A 450 4.64 -5.97 -18.76
CA GLY A 450 3.92 -4.75 -18.40
C GLY A 450 4.10 -4.37 -16.93
N ILE A 451 4.08 -5.35 -16.00
CA ILE A 451 4.32 -5.06 -14.59
C ILE A 451 5.76 -4.60 -14.33
N GLY A 452 6.74 -5.15 -15.07
CA GLY A 452 8.13 -4.67 -15.01
C GLY A 452 8.26 -3.20 -15.37
N LEU A 453 7.61 -2.77 -16.46
CA LEU A 453 7.55 -1.36 -16.86
C LEU A 453 6.81 -0.51 -15.82
N ALA A 454 5.69 -1.01 -15.27
CA ALA A 454 4.93 -0.31 -14.23
C ALA A 454 5.77 -0.09 -12.96
N TYR A 455 6.60 -1.05 -12.55
CA TYR A 455 7.52 -0.90 -11.44
C TYR A 455 8.58 0.18 -11.68
N ALA A 456 9.24 0.12 -12.85
CA ALA A 456 10.29 1.06 -13.21
C ALA A 456 9.81 2.51 -13.23
N THR A 457 8.58 2.74 -13.69
CA THR A 457 8.00 4.08 -13.91
C THR A 457 7.10 4.57 -12.77
N SER A 458 6.88 3.76 -11.73
CA SER A 458 6.05 4.14 -10.60
C SER A 458 6.60 5.35 -9.85
N ASN A 459 5.76 6.33 -9.58
CA ASN A 459 6.14 7.57 -8.90
C ASN A 459 6.60 7.35 -7.45
N ARG A 460 6.13 6.31 -6.76
CA ARG A 460 6.51 6.03 -5.37
C ARG A 460 7.53 4.90 -5.18
N GLY A 461 8.12 4.41 -6.27
CA GLY A 461 8.96 3.21 -6.28
C GLY A 461 8.18 1.95 -6.64
N ALA A 462 8.81 0.78 -6.65
CA ALA A 462 8.18 -0.46 -7.10
C ALA A 462 6.84 -0.71 -6.39
N CYS A 463 5.78 -0.79 -7.18
CA CYS A 463 4.43 -0.95 -6.66
C CYS A 463 3.48 -1.54 -7.70
N HIS A 464 2.80 -2.64 -7.35
CA HIS A 464 1.79 -3.25 -8.20
C HIS A 464 0.50 -2.42 -8.30
N LEU A 465 0.15 -1.67 -7.24
CA LEU A 465 -1.11 -0.91 -7.15
C LEU A 465 -1.06 0.48 -7.81
N ARG A 466 -0.03 0.79 -8.59
CA ARG A 466 0.03 2.04 -9.38
C ARG A 466 -0.28 1.83 -10.85
N GLY A 467 -0.27 0.56 -11.31
CA GLY A 467 -0.61 0.15 -12.65
C GLY A 467 -0.66 -1.38 -12.68
N TYR A 468 -1.77 -1.96 -12.22
CA TYR A 468 -1.91 -3.40 -11.98
C TYR A 468 -2.19 -4.15 -13.30
N THR A 469 -1.20 -4.21 -14.17
CA THR A 469 -1.32 -4.88 -15.48
C THR A 469 -1.54 -6.39 -15.39
N ILE A 470 -1.32 -6.99 -14.21
CA ILE A 470 -1.66 -8.39 -13.92
C ILE A 470 -3.12 -8.71 -14.28
N ALA A 471 -4.02 -7.74 -14.09
CA ALA A 471 -5.42 -7.89 -14.49
C ALA A 471 -5.54 -8.25 -15.98
N SER A 472 -4.82 -7.57 -16.86
CA SER A 472 -4.80 -7.83 -18.30
C SER A 472 -3.91 -9.02 -18.68
N GLU A 473 -2.69 -9.08 -18.13
CA GLU A 473 -1.64 -10.01 -18.55
C GLU A 473 -1.87 -11.45 -18.02
N VAL A 474 -2.47 -11.57 -16.83
CA VAL A 474 -2.72 -12.89 -16.21
C VAL A 474 -4.21 -13.22 -16.17
N LEU A 475 -5.04 -12.28 -15.68
CA LEU A 475 -6.47 -12.54 -15.46
C LEU A 475 -7.35 -12.25 -16.68
N GLY A 476 -6.83 -11.57 -17.71
CA GLY A 476 -7.56 -11.25 -18.95
C GLY A 476 -8.61 -10.15 -18.80
N ILE A 477 -8.44 -9.23 -17.85
CA ILE A 477 -9.39 -8.18 -17.50
C ILE A 477 -8.78 -6.78 -17.74
N PRO A 478 -9.44 -5.87 -18.42
CA PRO A 478 -10.67 -6.06 -19.22
C PRO A 478 -10.42 -6.81 -20.54
N VAL A 479 -9.16 -6.87 -20.97
CA VAL A 479 -8.73 -7.55 -22.22
C VAL A 479 -7.47 -8.33 -21.93
N LYS A 480 -7.41 -9.57 -22.42
CA LYS A 480 -6.21 -10.42 -22.29
C LYS A 480 -5.07 -9.89 -23.16
N THR A 481 -3.89 -9.76 -22.56
CA THR A 481 -2.62 -9.52 -23.27
C THR A 481 -1.61 -10.58 -22.88
N GLU A 482 -0.69 -10.90 -23.78
CA GLU A 482 0.33 -11.93 -23.51
C GLU A 482 1.38 -11.36 -22.53
N PRO A 483 1.65 -11.99 -21.38
CA PRO A 483 2.53 -11.43 -20.36
C PRO A 483 3.99 -11.31 -20.82
N THR A 484 4.48 -12.24 -21.65
CA THR A 484 5.88 -12.29 -22.11
C THR A 484 6.19 -11.34 -23.27
N GLU A 485 5.16 -10.83 -23.93
CA GLU A 485 5.29 -9.87 -25.02
C GLU A 485 5.45 -8.46 -24.47
N HIS A 486 6.27 -7.64 -25.14
CA HIS A 486 6.53 -6.26 -24.71
C HIS A 486 5.83 -5.19 -25.59
N GLU A 487 5.40 -5.56 -26.77
CA GLU A 487 4.66 -4.65 -27.66
C GLU A 487 3.28 -4.31 -27.05
N GLY A 488 2.89 -3.02 -27.17
CA GLY A 488 1.65 -2.50 -26.62
C GLY A 488 1.63 -2.34 -25.07
N LYS A 489 2.69 -2.75 -24.37
CA LYS A 489 2.77 -2.59 -22.91
C LYS A 489 2.93 -1.14 -22.47
N PRO A 490 3.66 -0.26 -23.19
CA PRO A 490 3.74 1.15 -22.83
C PRO A 490 2.38 1.82 -22.70
N GLU A 491 1.50 1.63 -23.69
CA GLU A 491 0.14 2.18 -23.70
C GLU A 491 -0.75 1.53 -22.64
N LEU A 492 -0.62 0.21 -22.48
CA LEU A 492 -1.34 -0.54 -21.44
C LEU A 492 -0.99 -0.03 -20.04
N VAL A 493 0.30 0.11 -19.73
CA VAL A 493 0.78 0.61 -18.43
C VAL A 493 0.28 2.02 -18.17
N LYS A 494 0.39 2.92 -19.18
CA LYS A 494 -0.15 4.28 -19.07
C LYS A 494 -1.63 4.27 -18.73
N ALA A 495 -2.43 3.50 -19.46
CA ALA A 495 -3.88 3.42 -19.24
C ALA A 495 -4.22 2.92 -17.82
N PHE A 496 -3.54 1.88 -17.34
CA PHE A 496 -3.74 1.37 -15.97
C PHE A 496 -3.31 2.37 -14.90
N GLN A 497 -2.22 3.10 -15.12
CA GLN A 497 -1.74 4.11 -14.17
C GLN A 497 -2.71 5.29 -14.07
N ASP A 498 -3.24 5.78 -15.18
CA ASP A 498 -4.18 6.90 -15.21
C ASP A 498 -5.52 6.49 -14.59
N ALA A 499 -6.06 5.33 -14.96
CA ALA A 499 -7.28 4.81 -14.36
C ALA A 499 -7.13 4.58 -12.85
N THR A 500 -6.02 3.98 -12.41
CA THR A 500 -5.75 3.75 -10.97
C THR A 500 -5.69 5.06 -10.18
N ALA A 501 -5.07 6.11 -10.74
CA ALA A 501 -5.03 7.41 -10.09
C ALA A 501 -6.43 8.01 -9.91
N ALA A 502 -7.32 7.82 -10.89
CA ALA A 502 -8.72 8.24 -10.79
C ALA A 502 -9.51 7.41 -9.75
N PHE A 503 -9.38 6.08 -9.74
CA PHE A 503 -10.00 5.20 -8.73
C PHE A 503 -9.59 5.57 -7.30
N ASP A 504 -8.28 5.69 -7.05
CA ASP A 504 -7.74 6.10 -5.75
C ASP A 504 -8.31 7.45 -5.32
N SER A 505 -8.44 8.39 -6.26
CA SER A 505 -8.89 9.75 -5.99
C SER A 505 -10.41 9.85 -5.77
N ALA A 506 -11.17 8.94 -6.35
CA ALA A 506 -12.61 8.83 -6.08
C ALA A 506 -12.92 8.32 -4.66
N GLY A 507 -11.99 7.60 -4.02
CA GLY A 507 -12.15 7.04 -2.67
C GLY A 507 -12.76 5.65 -2.65
N VAL A 508 -12.61 4.88 -3.74
CA VAL A 508 -13.03 3.48 -3.86
C VAL A 508 -11.83 2.53 -3.92
N CYS A 509 -12.06 1.26 -3.61
CA CYS A 509 -11.00 0.25 -3.62
C CYS A 509 -10.59 -0.13 -5.04
N ILE A 510 -9.29 -0.22 -5.29
CA ILE A 510 -8.75 -0.64 -6.59
C ILE A 510 -9.20 -2.06 -6.98
N PHE A 511 -9.53 -2.95 -6.05
CA PHE A 511 -10.02 -4.30 -6.39
C PHE A 511 -11.35 -4.29 -7.11
N THR A 512 -12.11 -3.20 -7.06
CA THR A 512 -13.27 -3.04 -7.93
C THR A 512 -12.91 -3.05 -9.42
N SER A 513 -11.69 -2.69 -9.77
CA SER A 513 -11.19 -2.69 -11.17
C SER A 513 -11.08 -4.08 -11.80
N PHE A 514 -11.25 -5.16 -11.02
CA PHE A 514 -11.45 -6.51 -11.59
C PHE A 514 -12.82 -6.69 -12.23
N ALA A 515 -13.76 -5.79 -11.99
CA ALA A 515 -15.09 -5.82 -12.57
C ALA A 515 -15.51 -4.47 -13.15
N TRP A 516 -15.04 -3.36 -12.54
CA TRP A 516 -15.34 -2.00 -12.97
C TRP A 516 -14.28 -1.43 -13.90
N THR A 517 -14.72 -0.53 -14.76
CA THR A 517 -13.91 0.47 -15.43
C THR A 517 -14.29 1.86 -14.93
N LEU A 518 -13.69 2.91 -15.46
CA LEU A 518 -14.12 4.28 -15.15
C LEU A 518 -15.57 4.55 -15.58
N ALA A 519 -16.13 3.76 -16.51
CA ALA A 519 -17.54 3.84 -16.90
C ALA A 519 -18.51 3.46 -15.75
N ASP A 520 -18.06 2.65 -14.78
CA ASP A 520 -18.84 2.27 -13.60
C ASP A 520 -18.66 3.26 -12.44
N VAL A 521 -17.51 3.94 -12.40
CA VAL A 521 -17.19 4.95 -11.39
C VAL A 521 -17.83 6.30 -11.73
N ALA A 522 -17.74 6.71 -12.99
CA ALA A 522 -18.20 8.02 -13.45
C ALA A 522 -19.66 8.34 -13.08
N PRO A 523 -20.67 7.46 -13.29
CA PRO A 523 -22.04 7.76 -12.91
C PRO A 523 -22.22 8.02 -11.40
N GLN A 524 -21.42 7.37 -10.56
CA GLN A 524 -21.45 7.57 -9.11
C GLN A 524 -20.86 8.94 -8.74
N VAL A 525 -19.73 9.30 -9.35
CA VAL A 525 -19.09 10.62 -9.13
C VAL A 525 -19.94 11.75 -9.70
N GLN A 526 -20.52 11.58 -10.89
CA GLN A 526 -21.44 12.56 -11.50
C GLN A 526 -22.62 12.86 -10.57
N ALA A 527 -23.30 11.83 -10.11
CA ALA A 527 -24.44 12.01 -9.23
C ALA A 527 -24.05 12.58 -7.85
N ALA A 528 -22.83 12.33 -7.39
CA ALA A 528 -22.34 12.83 -6.11
C ALA A 528 -21.80 14.26 -6.18
N CYS A 529 -21.11 14.65 -7.27
CA CYS A 529 -20.29 15.85 -7.36
C CYS A 529 -20.65 16.80 -8.49
N GLY A 530 -21.12 16.31 -9.66
CA GLY A 530 -21.45 17.14 -10.81
C GLY A 530 -21.35 16.40 -12.14
N GLU A 531 -22.16 16.81 -13.11
CA GLU A 531 -22.27 16.15 -14.42
C GLU A 531 -20.98 16.20 -15.25
N GLU A 532 -20.07 17.11 -14.92
CA GLU A 532 -18.76 17.26 -15.58
C GLU A 532 -17.85 16.02 -15.43
N PHE A 533 -18.05 15.18 -14.41
CA PHE A 533 -17.18 14.03 -14.13
C PHE A 533 -17.50 12.82 -15.01
N THR A 534 -17.40 12.99 -16.33
CA THR A 534 -17.51 11.89 -17.30
C THR A 534 -16.34 10.90 -17.16
N MET A 535 -16.44 9.75 -17.79
CA MET A 535 -15.35 8.77 -17.84
C MET A 535 -14.06 9.39 -18.42
N GLU A 536 -14.19 10.15 -19.50
CA GLU A 536 -13.07 10.84 -20.16
C GLU A 536 -12.44 11.88 -19.24
N HIS A 537 -13.27 12.64 -18.52
CA HIS A 537 -12.78 13.65 -17.57
C HIS A 537 -12.06 12.99 -16.39
N LEU A 538 -12.59 11.88 -15.83
CA LEU A 538 -11.90 11.13 -14.79
C LEU A 538 -10.55 10.57 -15.25
N ASN A 539 -10.47 10.07 -16.50
CA ASN A 539 -9.21 9.61 -17.06
C ASN A 539 -8.22 10.77 -17.23
N HIS A 540 -8.68 11.94 -17.67
CA HIS A 540 -7.86 13.15 -17.74
C HIS A 540 -7.36 13.60 -16.36
N ILE A 541 -8.19 13.55 -15.34
CA ILE A 541 -7.79 13.79 -13.95
C ILE A 541 -6.69 12.81 -13.51
N GLY A 542 -6.85 11.52 -13.82
CA GLY A 542 -5.85 10.50 -13.52
C GLY A 542 -4.50 10.78 -14.17
N GLU A 543 -4.49 11.14 -15.45
CA GLU A 543 -3.29 11.53 -16.18
C GLU A 543 -2.63 12.79 -15.59
N ARG A 544 -3.44 13.79 -15.22
CA ARG A 544 -2.96 15.02 -14.56
C ARG A 544 -2.26 14.69 -13.23
N ILE A 545 -2.87 13.87 -12.38
CA ILE A 545 -2.30 13.46 -11.10
C ILE A 545 -0.97 12.75 -11.30
N TRP A 546 -0.90 11.82 -12.25
CA TRP A 546 0.33 11.08 -12.54
C TRP A 546 1.48 12.01 -12.95
N ASN A 547 1.21 12.97 -13.82
CA ASN A 547 2.21 13.93 -14.28
C ASN A 547 2.62 14.92 -13.18
N MET A 548 1.69 15.41 -12.36
CA MET A 548 2.00 16.26 -11.19
C MET A 548 2.93 15.55 -10.20
N GLU A 549 2.65 14.29 -9.86
CA GLU A 549 3.51 13.47 -9.00
C GLU A 549 4.89 13.26 -9.64
N ARG A 550 4.95 13.07 -10.96
CA ARG A 550 6.20 12.94 -11.71
C ARG A 550 7.03 14.22 -11.65
N GLU A 551 6.44 15.37 -11.83
CA GLU A 551 7.14 16.67 -11.76
C GLU A 551 7.71 16.92 -10.35
N PHE A 552 6.96 16.59 -9.29
CA PHE A 552 7.46 16.66 -7.92
C PHE A 552 8.72 15.80 -7.74
N ASN A 553 8.70 14.57 -8.23
CA ASN A 553 9.84 13.67 -8.16
C ASN A 553 11.04 14.17 -8.98
N ASN A 554 10.80 14.70 -10.20
CA ASN A 554 11.87 15.30 -11.01
C ASN A 554 12.53 16.48 -10.27
N ALA A 555 11.73 17.33 -9.62
CA ALA A 555 12.23 18.44 -8.79
C ALA A 555 12.95 17.95 -7.53
N ALA A 556 12.58 16.79 -6.98
CA ALA A 556 13.27 16.13 -5.88
C ALA A 556 14.62 15.51 -6.29
N GLY A 557 14.91 15.46 -7.60
CA GLY A 557 16.19 14.96 -8.13
C GLY A 557 16.10 13.60 -8.85
N PHE A 558 14.92 13.01 -8.98
CA PHE A 558 14.74 11.77 -9.77
C PHE A 558 14.86 12.05 -11.27
N THR A 559 15.53 11.13 -11.94
CA THR A 559 15.83 11.19 -13.37
C THR A 559 15.42 9.90 -14.08
N LYS A 560 15.63 9.85 -15.40
CA LYS A 560 15.49 8.63 -16.19
C LYS A 560 16.28 7.44 -15.63
N ALA A 561 17.43 7.69 -15.00
CA ALA A 561 18.24 6.62 -14.42
C ALA A 561 17.52 5.88 -13.28
N ASP A 562 16.56 6.53 -12.63
CA ASP A 562 15.75 5.95 -11.55
C ASP A 562 14.56 5.13 -12.09
N ASP A 563 14.21 5.28 -13.37
CA ASP A 563 13.20 4.48 -14.07
C ASP A 563 13.85 3.19 -14.60
N SER A 564 14.35 2.39 -13.71
CA SER A 564 15.13 1.18 -14.02
C SER A 564 14.67 -0.01 -13.19
N LEU A 565 15.14 -1.19 -13.57
CA LEU A 565 14.99 -2.43 -12.82
C LEU A 565 16.37 -2.92 -12.36
N PRO A 566 16.45 -3.71 -11.27
CA PRO A 566 17.69 -4.36 -10.87
C PRO A 566 18.30 -5.17 -11.99
N LYS A 567 19.64 -5.21 -12.03
CA LYS A 567 20.42 -5.93 -13.02
C LYS A 567 19.95 -7.38 -13.21
N ARG A 568 19.58 -8.05 -12.10
CA ARG A 568 19.03 -9.42 -12.13
C ARG A 568 17.86 -9.57 -13.10
N LEU A 569 16.91 -8.64 -13.11
CA LEU A 569 15.74 -8.71 -13.99
C LEU A 569 16.06 -8.36 -15.45
N LEU A 570 17.12 -7.59 -15.68
CA LEU A 570 17.53 -7.15 -17.03
C LEU A 570 18.47 -8.14 -17.72
N THR A 571 19.23 -8.94 -16.96
CA THR A 571 20.33 -9.76 -17.52
C THR A 571 20.25 -11.24 -17.18
N GLU A 572 19.56 -11.63 -16.10
CA GLU A 572 19.42 -13.03 -15.71
C GLU A 572 18.06 -13.57 -16.15
N ALA A 573 18.05 -14.44 -17.14
CA ALA A 573 16.82 -15.01 -17.67
C ALA A 573 16.07 -15.86 -16.63
N ALA A 574 14.74 -15.85 -16.70
CA ALA A 574 13.90 -16.77 -15.95
C ALA A 574 14.29 -18.22 -16.25
N LYS A 575 14.42 -19.05 -15.20
CA LYS A 575 14.98 -20.40 -15.33
C LYS A 575 13.94 -21.47 -15.63
N THR A 576 12.70 -21.22 -15.25
CA THR A 576 11.61 -22.20 -15.32
C THR A 576 10.32 -21.54 -15.80
N GLY A 577 9.26 -22.34 -15.98
CA GLY A 577 7.93 -21.89 -16.36
C GLY A 577 7.81 -21.40 -17.80
N PRO A 578 6.64 -20.86 -18.17
CA PRO A 578 6.37 -20.36 -19.52
C PRO A 578 7.31 -19.23 -19.98
N GLY A 579 7.85 -18.45 -19.05
CA GLY A 579 8.81 -17.37 -19.32
C GLY A 579 10.28 -17.79 -19.32
N LYS A 580 10.57 -19.09 -19.34
CA LYS A 580 11.97 -19.58 -19.35
C LYS A 580 12.78 -18.96 -20.50
N GLY A 581 13.93 -18.42 -20.16
CA GLY A 581 14.84 -17.78 -21.14
C GLY A 581 14.58 -16.29 -21.37
N ILE A 582 13.54 -15.71 -20.75
CA ILE A 582 13.15 -14.31 -20.93
C ILE A 582 13.77 -13.43 -19.83
N VAL A 583 14.19 -12.22 -20.21
CA VAL A 583 14.55 -11.11 -19.34
C VAL A 583 13.58 -9.96 -19.56
N SER A 584 13.57 -9.00 -18.66
CA SER A 584 12.76 -7.79 -18.85
C SER A 584 13.24 -6.99 -20.07
N LYS A 585 12.28 -6.60 -20.92
CA LYS A 585 12.49 -5.76 -22.11
C LYS A 585 12.31 -4.27 -21.80
N LEU A 586 12.58 -3.88 -20.58
CA LEU A 586 12.47 -2.47 -20.15
C LEU A 586 13.18 -1.49 -21.11
N PRO A 587 14.43 -1.75 -21.58
CA PRO A 587 15.11 -0.83 -22.49
C PRO A 587 14.36 -0.57 -23.80
N GLU A 588 13.57 -1.54 -24.27
CA GLU A 588 12.75 -1.42 -25.49
C GLU A 588 11.40 -0.73 -25.22
N MET A 589 10.84 -0.90 -24.01
CA MET A 589 9.55 -0.34 -23.62
C MET A 589 9.63 1.10 -23.10
N LEU A 590 10.68 1.46 -22.37
CA LEU A 590 10.76 2.74 -21.66
C LEU A 590 10.69 3.97 -22.58
N PRO A 591 11.42 4.03 -23.72
CA PRO A 591 11.29 5.14 -24.66
C PRO A 591 9.87 5.28 -25.21
N LYS A 592 9.22 4.18 -25.60
CA LYS A 592 7.84 4.16 -26.10
C LYS A 592 6.84 4.62 -25.02
N TYR A 593 7.11 4.28 -23.75
CA TYR A 593 6.29 4.75 -22.63
C TYR A 593 6.42 6.27 -22.44
N TYR A 594 7.63 6.83 -22.55
CA TYR A 594 7.83 8.29 -22.50
C TYR A 594 7.10 8.99 -23.63
N ASP A 595 7.17 8.46 -24.86
CA ASP A 595 6.41 8.98 -26.00
C ASP A 595 4.90 8.95 -25.75
N ALA A 596 4.36 7.82 -25.25
CA ALA A 596 2.95 7.66 -24.92
C ALA A 596 2.48 8.63 -23.82
N ARG A 597 3.38 9.01 -22.89
CA ARG A 597 3.14 10.00 -21.85
C ARG A 597 3.24 11.45 -22.34
N GLY A 598 3.84 11.70 -23.50
CA GLY A 598 4.21 13.03 -23.95
C GLY A 598 5.34 13.62 -23.11
N TRP A 599 6.30 12.78 -22.71
CA TRP A 599 7.51 13.15 -21.97
C TRP A 599 8.71 13.24 -22.91
N ASP A 600 9.71 13.99 -22.51
CA ASP A 600 10.99 14.05 -23.21
C ASP A 600 11.84 12.78 -22.96
N SER A 601 12.99 12.67 -23.64
CA SER A 601 13.91 11.53 -23.51
C SER A 601 14.50 11.35 -22.11
N GLU A 602 14.37 12.35 -21.23
CA GLU A 602 14.80 12.34 -19.83
C GLU A 602 13.66 12.01 -18.86
N GLY A 603 12.46 11.68 -19.41
CA GLY A 603 11.29 11.31 -18.61
C GLY A 603 10.62 12.50 -17.91
N ARG A 604 10.66 13.69 -18.52
CA ARG A 604 10.02 14.90 -18.00
C ARG A 604 8.81 15.25 -18.86
N PRO A 605 7.66 15.61 -18.26
CA PRO A 605 6.52 16.11 -19.00
C PRO A 605 6.91 17.30 -19.88
N THR A 606 6.57 17.26 -21.18
CA THR A 606 6.84 18.36 -22.10
C THR A 606 5.92 19.54 -21.82
N SER A 607 6.29 20.75 -22.32
CA SER A 607 5.43 21.94 -22.19
C SER A 607 4.04 21.72 -22.79
N VAL A 608 3.94 21.01 -23.93
CA VAL A 608 2.67 20.65 -24.56
C VAL A 608 1.81 19.78 -23.64
N THR A 609 2.42 18.77 -23.02
CA THR A 609 1.72 17.89 -22.06
C THR A 609 1.27 18.67 -20.82
N ARG A 610 2.11 19.54 -20.28
CA ARG A 610 1.78 20.39 -19.13
C ARG A 610 0.60 21.32 -19.44
N GLU A 611 0.65 22.03 -20.55
CA GLU A 611 -0.42 22.94 -20.97
C GLU A 611 -1.76 22.19 -21.16
N ARG A 612 -1.73 21.04 -21.85
CA ARG A 612 -2.92 20.19 -22.05
C ARG A 612 -3.53 19.71 -20.73
N LEU A 613 -2.71 19.44 -19.74
CA LEU A 613 -3.14 18.94 -18.43
C LEU A 613 -3.44 20.06 -17.41
N GLY A 614 -3.10 21.31 -17.71
CA GLY A 614 -3.25 22.44 -16.80
C GLY A 614 -2.32 22.34 -15.58
N LEU A 615 -1.05 21.98 -15.82
CA LEU A 615 0.02 21.85 -14.82
C LEU A 615 0.95 23.05 -14.84
#